data_853efc365133b8ec77cf4416f9de9760
#
_entry.id   853efc365133b8ec77cf4416f9de9760
#
_cell.length_a   1.000
_cell.length_b   1.000
_cell.length_c   1.000
_cell.angle_alpha   90.00
_cell.angle_beta   90.00
_cell.angle_gamma   90.00
#
_symmetry.space_group_name_H-M   'P 1'
#
loop_
_entity.id
_entity.type
_entity.pdbx_description
1 polymer ?
#
loop_
_entity_poly.entity_id
_entity_poly.type
_entity_poly.pdbx_seq_one_letter_code
_entity_poly.pdbx_strand_id
1 'polypeptide(L)'
;VAEYGESAYFSMAQTLCATPSSMMVALDDMKLNYMKIKDFELFMMLTQSFKPEVTHLLLGDLDLSKFKPHQYGETEEVVLVHEDTKNDTNPVVISPIIYETLITYIRKMHNFKKEVKKAGNEITRKQLIRLARQDAQMAKNKPHESFLRPVISAVKCRQGYSMDYIKNMGIFELMDDLNRLNIIVQA
;
A
#
# COMPACT_ATOMS: atom_id res chain seq x y z
N VAL A 1 -0.55 -15.05 -4.22
CA VAL A 1 0.32 -14.50 -5.29
C VAL A 1 0.26 -15.37 -6.53
N ALA A 2 0.29 -16.69 -6.39
CA ALA A 2 0.24 -17.63 -7.53
C ALA A 2 -1.05 -17.52 -8.37
N GLU A 3 -2.20 -17.28 -7.74
CA GLU A 3 -3.51 -17.23 -8.43
C GLU A 3 -3.75 -15.93 -9.21
N TYR A 4 -3.28 -14.79 -8.70
CA TYR A 4 -3.58 -13.46 -9.26
C TYR A 4 -2.38 -12.84 -9.98
N GLY A 5 -1.25 -13.50 -9.94
CA GLY A 5 0.01 -12.97 -10.44
C GLY A 5 0.68 -11.98 -9.48
N GLU A 6 1.98 -12.00 -9.53
CA GLU A 6 2.84 -11.17 -8.67
C GLU A 6 2.56 -9.67 -8.81
N SER A 7 2.43 -9.21 -10.05
CA SER A 7 2.23 -7.79 -10.36
C SER A 7 0.94 -7.25 -9.76
N ALA A 8 -0.17 -7.97 -9.93
CA ALA A 8 -1.48 -7.56 -9.38
C ALA A 8 -1.46 -7.51 -7.86
N TYR A 9 -0.85 -8.51 -7.22
CA TYR A 9 -0.72 -8.57 -5.77
C TYR A 9 0.06 -7.37 -5.20
N PHE A 10 1.27 -7.12 -5.72
CA PHE A 10 2.10 -6.02 -5.23
C PHE A 10 1.51 -4.65 -5.57
N SER A 11 0.90 -4.49 -6.75
CA SER A 11 0.21 -3.26 -7.12
C SER A 11 -0.93 -2.93 -6.14
N MET A 12 -1.72 -3.93 -5.75
CA MET A 12 -2.77 -3.76 -4.75
C MET A 12 -2.19 -3.40 -3.38
N ALA A 13 -1.18 -4.14 -2.90
CA ALA A 13 -0.54 -3.86 -1.61
C ALA A 13 0.08 -2.44 -1.59
N GLN A 14 0.69 -2.01 -2.69
CA GLN A 14 1.20 -0.64 -2.85
C GLN A 14 0.09 0.41 -2.85
N THR A 15 -1.04 0.12 -3.50
CA THR A 15 -2.19 1.04 -3.53
C THR A 15 -2.81 1.20 -2.15
N LEU A 16 -2.95 0.11 -1.37
CA LEU A 16 -3.39 0.19 0.02
C LEU A 16 -2.45 1.02 0.89
N CYS A 17 -1.13 0.90 0.63
CA CYS A 17 -0.08 1.63 1.36
C CYS A 17 0.24 3.00 0.75
N ALA A 18 -0.54 3.47 -0.24
CA ALA A 18 -0.28 4.72 -0.92
C ALA A 18 -0.27 5.92 0.04
N THR A 19 0.57 6.89 -0.27
CA THR A 19 0.62 8.19 0.41
C THR A 19 0.24 9.28 -0.59
N PRO A 20 -0.17 10.47 -0.14
CA PRO A 20 -0.38 11.60 -1.04
C PRO A 20 0.86 11.90 -1.90
N SER A 21 2.06 11.67 -1.37
CA SER A 21 3.32 11.83 -2.11
C SER A 21 3.50 10.82 -3.23
N SER A 22 3.14 9.55 -3.01
CA SER A 22 3.23 8.52 -4.05
C SER A 22 2.16 8.69 -5.13
N MET A 23 1.02 9.29 -4.79
CA MET A 23 -0.11 9.57 -5.68
C MET A 23 -0.14 11.00 -6.23
N MET A 24 0.96 11.76 -6.08
CA MET A 24 0.99 13.20 -6.42
C MET A 24 0.59 13.51 -7.87
N VAL A 25 0.88 12.63 -8.81
CA VAL A 25 0.51 12.80 -10.22
C VAL A 25 -1.00 12.65 -10.41
N ALA A 26 -1.59 11.59 -9.86
CA ALA A 26 -3.03 11.34 -9.95
C ALA A 26 -3.84 12.43 -9.24
N LEU A 27 -3.36 12.88 -8.07
CA LEU A 27 -4.00 13.97 -7.32
C LEU A 27 -3.90 15.31 -8.08
N ASP A 28 -2.77 15.58 -8.74
CA ASP A 28 -2.61 16.78 -9.59
C ASP A 28 -3.54 16.74 -10.80
N ASP A 29 -3.74 15.59 -11.43
CA ASP A 29 -4.70 15.41 -12.53
C ASP A 29 -6.15 15.68 -12.07
N MET A 30 -6.46 15.37 -10.81
CA MET A 30 -7.72 15.70 -10.13
C MET A 30 -7.76 17.16 -9.63
N LYS A 31 -6.71 17.97 -9.87
CA LYS A 31 -6.54 19.34 -9.35
C LYS A 31 -6.50 19.43 -7.82
N LEU A 32 -6.08 18.37 -7.17
CA LEU A 32 -5.90 18.30 -5.73
C LEU A 32 -4.43 18.52 -5.36
N ASN A 33 -4.20 19.26 -4.27
CA ASN A 33 -2.86 19.47 -3.76
C ASN A 33 -2.48 18.36 -2.79
N TYR A 34 -1.59 17.45 -3.21
CA TYR A 34 -1.15 16.31 -2.42
C TYR A 34 -0.58 16.69 -1.03
N MET A 35 -0.02 17.89 -0.89
CA MET A 35 0.54 18.36 0.39
C MET A 35 -0.52 18.75 1.43
N LYS A 36 -1.77 18.94 1.00
CA LYS A 36 -2.89 19.30 1.87
C LYS A 36 -3.74 18.09 2.26
N ILE A 37 -3.51 16.94 1.66
CA ILE A 37 -4.27 15.71 1.88
C ILE A 37 -3.54 14.87 2.93
N LYS A 38 -4.25 14.39 3.94
CA LYS A 38 -3.73 13.43 4.93
C LYS A 38 -3.77 12.01 4.37
N ASP A 39 -2.92 11.12 4.90
CA ASP A 39 -2.87 9.72 4.46
C ASP A 39 -4.23 9.03 4.59
N PHE A 40 -4.95 9.25 5.68
CA PHE A 40 -6.28 8.69 5.91
C PHE A 40 -7.34 9.26 4.95
N GLU A 41 -7.27 10.54 4.61
CA GLU A 41 -8.16 11.16 3.61
C GLU A 41 -7.95 10.51 2.22
N LEU A 42 -6.69 10.30 1.83
CA LEU A 42 -6.38 9.57 0.60
C LEU A 42 -6.94 8.15 0.65
N PHE A 43 -6.75 7.45 1.77
CA PHE A 43 -7.27 6.10 1.93
C PHE A 43 -8.80 6.06 1.76
N MET A 44 -9.54 7.00 2.38
CA MET A 44 -10.99 7.12 2.20
C MET A 44 -11.38 7.33 0.73
N MET A 45 -10.61 8.12 -0.02
CA MET A 45 -10.85 8.31 -1.46
C MET A 45 -10.62 7.01 -2.25
N LEU A 46 -9.65 6.20 -1.86
CA LEU A 46 -9.29 4.97 -2.53
C LEU A 46 -10.22 3.79 -2.20
N THR A 47 -10.84 3.76 -1.00
CA THR A 47 -11.71 2.64 -0.57
C THR A 47 -12.81 2.33 -1.58
N GLN A 48 -13.37 3.35 -2.22
CA GLN A 48 -14.42 3.18 -3.22
C GLN A 48 -13.96 2.51 -4.52
N SER A 49 -12.65 2.48 -4.77
CA SER A 49 -12.05 1.86 -5.96
C SER A 49 -11.56 0.43 -5.75
N PHE A 50 -11.52 -0.03 -4.50
CA PHE A 50 -11.08 -1.38 -4.20
C PHE A 50 -12.15 -2.41 -4.54
N LYS A 51 -11.74 -3.45 -5.26
CA LYS A 51 -12.60 -4.59 -5.56
C LYS A 51 -12.40 -5.67 -4.51
N PRO A 52 -13.47 -6.24 -3.96
CA PRO A 52 -13.39 -7.29 -2.90
C PRO A 52 -12.51 -8.46 -3.30
N GLU A 53 -12.60 -8.91 -4.56
CA GLU A 53 -11.83 -10.06 -5.06
C GLU A 53 -10.31 -9.82 -4.98
N VAL A 54 -9.91 -8.54 -5.02
CA VAL A 54 -8.51 -8.14 -4.98
C VAL A 54 -8.05 -7.92 -3.53
N THR A 55 -8.87 -7.26 -2.72
CA THR A 55 -8.54 -6.97 -1.32
C THR A 55 -8.59 -8.21 -0.42
N HIS A 56 -9.39 -9.22 -0.78
CA HIS A 56 -9.48 -10.49 -0.06
C HIS A 56 -8.12 -11.16 0.19
N LEU A 57 -7.18 -11.02 -0.74
CA LEU A 57 -5.83 -11.57 -0.61
C LEU A 57 -5.02 -11.02 0.58
N LEU A 58 -5.27 -9.78 0.98
CA LEU A 58 -4.55 -9.11 2.08
C LEU A 58 -5.40 -8.94 3.33
N LEU A 59 -6.69 -8.77 3.14
CA LEU A 59 -7.62 -8.35 4.20
C LEU A 59 -8.67 -9.43 4.53
N GLY A 60 -8.60 -10.62 3.88
CA GLY A 60 -9.58 -11.67 4.06
C GLY A 60 -10.98 -11.18 3.69
N ASP A 61 -11.95 -11.42 4.58
CA ASP A 61 -13.35 -11.09 4.32
C ASP A 61 -13.69 -9.60 4.49
N LEU A 62 -12.69 -8.75 4.76
CA LEU A 62 -12.90 -7.32 4.91
C LEU A 62 -13.07 -6.64 3.54
N ASP A 63 -14.30 -6.32 3.21
CA ASP A 63 -14.66 -5.60 1.98
C ASP A 63 -14.60 -4.09 2.19
N LEU A 64 -13.51 -3.46 1.75
CA LEU A 64 -13.30 -2.02 1.89
C LEU A 64 -14.31 -1.20 1.08
N SER A 65 -14.92 -1.73 0.02
CA SER A 65 -15.89 -1.01 -0.80
C SER A 65 -17.20 -0.71 -0.05
N LYS A 66 -17.47 -1.48 1.02
CA LYS A 66 -18.63 -1.30 1.90
C LYS A 66 -18.43 -0.23 2.98
N PHE A 67 -17.23 0.32 3.09
CA PHE A 67 -16.96 1.36 4.08
C PHE A 67 -17.19 2.74 3.48
N LYS A 68 -17.97 3.56 4.20
CA LYS A 68 -18.24 4.94 3.80
C LYS A 68 -17.83 5.93 4.89
N PRO A 69 -17.41 7.14 4.48
CA PRO A 69 -17.07 8.17 5.44
C PRO A 69 -18.30 8.65 6.19
N HIS A 70 -18.22 8.64 7.51
CA HIS A 70 -19.22 9.18 8.42
C HIS A 70 -18.53 10.07 9.46
N GLN A 71 -19.22 11.14 9.86
CA GLN A 71 -18.79 11.95 10.99
C GLN A 71 -19.23 11.25 12.28
N TYR A 72 -18.26 10.98 13.17
CA TYR A 72 -18.54 10.22 14.38
C TYR A 72 -18.66 11.13 15.61
N GLY A 73 -19.84 11.12 16.24
CA GLY A 73 -20.13 11.88 17.45
C GLY A 73 -20.17 13.40 17.24
N GLU A 74 -19.90 14.15 18.32
CA GLU A 74 -19.83 15.62 18.30
C GLU A 74 -18.48 16.14 17.80
N THR A 75 -17.53 15.23 17.50
CA THR A 75 -16.23 15.58 16.98
C THR A 75 -16.29 15.70 15.45
N GLU A 76 -15.52 16.63 14.89
CA GLU A 76 -15.37 16.78 13.43
C GLU A 76 -14.55 15.64 12.80
N GLU A 77 -14.28 14.58 13.56
CA GLU A 77 -13.46 13.46 13.10
C GLU A 77 -14.25 12.57 12.15
N VAL A 78 -13.75 12.42 10.93
CA VAL A 78 -14.33 11.53 9.93
C VAL A 78 -13.75 10.14 10.11
N VAL A 79 -14.62 9.13 10.15
CA VAL A 79 -14.25 7.71 10.21
C VAL A 79 -14.93 6.96 9.06
N LEU A 80 -14.41 5.79 8.72
CA LEU A 80 -15.08 4.89 7.77
C LEU A 80 -15.94 3.89 8.55
N VAL A 81 -17.22 3.83 8.22
CA VAL A 81 -18.18 2.91 8.85
C VAL A 81 -18.64 1.89 7.80
N HIS A 82 -18.71 0.62 8.19
CA HIS A 82 -19.22 -0.44 7.33
C HIS A 82 -20.73 -0.30 7.18
N GLU A 83 -21.23 -0.21 5.94
CA GLU A 83 -22.63 0.08 5.63
C GLU A 83 -23.62 -0.94 6.23
N ASP A 84 -23.25 -2.22 6.24
CA ASP A 84 -24.13 -3.28 6.74
C ASP A 84 -24.29 -3.24 8.28
N THR A 85 -23.35 -2.60 8.99
CA THR A 85 -23.32 -2.55 10.46
C THR A 85 -23.59 -1.16 11.04
N LYS A 86 -23.86 -0.16 10.21
CA LYS A 86 -23.97 1.24 10.64
C LYS A 86 -25.07 1.52 11.67
N ASN A 87 -26.11 0.70 11.67
CA ASN A 87 -27.25 0.82 12.60
C ASN A 87 -27.11 -0.10 13.81
N ASP A 88 -26.05 -0.88 13.91
CA ASP A 88 -25.80 -1.79 15.02
C ASP A 88 -25.36 -1.02 16.27
N THR A 89 -25.55 -1.63 17.44
CA THR A 89 -25.05 -1.06 18.71
C THR A 89 -23.53 -0.87 18.70
N ASN A 90 -22.81 -1.73 17.96
CA ASN A 90 -21.35 -1.67 17.78
C ASN A 90 -21.03 -1.76 16.27
N PRO A 91 -21.05 -0.66 15.54
CA PRO A 91 -20.70 -0.67 14.12
C PRO A 91 -19.23 -0.99 13.88
N VAL A 92 -18.92 -1.64 12.78
CA VAL A 92 -17.54 -1.87 12.36
C VAL A 92 -16.98 -0.57 11.77
N VAL A 93 -15.93 -0.03 12.39
CA VAL A 93 -15.37 1.29 12.09
C VAL A 93 -13.89 1.20 11.82
N ILE A 94 -13.41 1.91 10.80
CA ILE A 94 -11.98 2.17 10.59
C ILE A 94 -11.72 3.64 10.92
N SER A 95 -11.14 3.88 12.10
CA SER A 95 -10.66 5.20 12.52
C SER A 95 -9.26 5.47 11.95
N PRO A 96 -8.75 6.73 12.00
CA PRO A 96 -7.38 7.04 11.60
C PRO A 96 -6.32 6.18 12.30
N ILE A 97 -6.53 5.82 13.57
CA ILE A 97 -5.62 4.99 14.35
C ILE A 97 -5.62 3.54 13.83
N ILE A 98 -6.80 2.98 13.59
CA ILE A 98 -6.95 1.63 13.04
C ILE A 98 -6.33 1.57 11.64
N TYR A 99 -6.58 2.57 10.81
CA TYR A 99 -5.95 2.72 9.50
C TYR A 99 -4.42 2.72 9.59
N GLU A 100 -3.84 3.56 10.46
CA GLU A 100 -2.39 3.65 10.58
C GLU A 100 -1.77 2.33 11.05
N THR A 101 -2.43 1.64 11.97
CA THR A 101 -2.01 0.31 12.44
C THR A 101 -2.05 -0.71 11.30
N LEU A 102 -3.15 -0.77 10.56
CA LEU A 102 -3.33 -1.68 9.42
C LEU A 102 -2.27 -1.45 8.35
N ILE A 103 -2.09 -0.19 7.92
CA ILE A 103 -1.14 0.14 6.85
C ILE A 103 0.31 -0.04 7.28
N THR A 104 0.62 0.24 8.54
CA THR A 104 1.96 -0.03 9.10
C THR A 104 2.26 -1.53 9.09
N TYR A 105 1.28 -2.36 9.45
CA TYR A 105 1.41 -3.82 9.38
C TYR A 105 1.64 -4.30 7.94
N ILE A 106 0.82 -3.84 6.98
CA ILE A 106 0.98 -4.21 5.56
C ILE A 106 2.36 -3.76 5.02
N ARG A 107 2.79 -2.53 5.34
CA ARG A 107 4.13 -2.06 4.95
C ARG A 107 5.24 -2.94 5.51
N LYS A 108 5.13 -3.32 6.78
CA LYS A 108 6.11 -4.20 7.43
C LYS A 108 6.15 -5.58 6.77
N MET A 109 4.98 -6.16 6.47
CA MET A 109 4.89 -7.47 5.79
C MET A 109 5.60 -7.48 4.43
N HIS A 110 5.54 -6.36 3.69
CA HIS A 110 6.06 -6.27 2.32
C HIS A 110 7.38 -5.51 2.22
N ASN A 111 7.95 -5.09 3.34
CA ASN A 111 9.14 -4.23 3.38
C ASN A 111 8.95 -2.92 2.58
N PHE A 112 7.74 -2.37 2.57
CA PHE A 112 7.45 -1.10 1.91
C PHE A 112 7.85 0.08 2.79
N LYS A 113 8.59 1.01 2.21
CA LYS A 113 8.93 2.28 2.88
C LYS A 113 7.82 3.31 2.64
N LYS A 114 7.49 4.07 3.69
CA LYS A 114 6.58 5.21 3.55
C LYS A 114 7.24 6.29 2.71
N GLU A 115 6.66 6.62 1.56
CA GLU A 115 7.16 7.70 0.71
C GLU A 115 6.59 9.04 1.19
N VAL A 116 7.48 9.98 1.51
CA VAL A 116 7.10 11.33 1.93
C VAL A 116 7.95 12.34 1.16
N LYS A 117 7.32 13.07 0.22
CA LYS A 117 7.97 14.15 -0.53
C LYS A 117 7.29 15.46 -0.17
N LYS A 118 8.00 16.32 0.55
CA LYS A 118 7.54 17.66 0.90
C LYS A 118 8.20 18.69 -0.03
N ALA A 119 7.41 19.64 -0.53
CA ALA A 119 7.91 20.77 -1.28
C ALA A 119 7.89 22.02 -0.40
N GLY A 120 8.96 22.80 -0.42
CA GLY A 120 9.05 24.04 0.34
C GLY A 120 8.21 25.19 -0.26
N ASN A 121 7.88 25.10 -1.55
CA ASN A 121 7.08 26.10 -2.25
C ASN A 121 6.36 25.48 -3.46
N GLU A 122 5.52 26.28 -4.11
CA GLU A 122 4.71 25.85 -5.25
C GLU A 122 5.56 25.49 -6.49
N ILE A 123 6.68 26.16 -6.69
CA ILE A 123 7.59 25.88 -7.82
C ILE A 123 8.20 24.48 -7.63
N THR A 124 8.71 24.18 -6.45
CA THR A 124 9.27 22.88 -6.11
C THR A 124 8.20 21.78 -6.20
N ARG A 125 6.97 22.06 -5.76
CA ARG A 125 5.84 21.12 -5.89
C ARG A 125 5.61 20.74 -7.36
N LYS A 126 5.52 21.73 -8.25
CA LYS A 126 5.32 21.49 -9.70
C LYS A 126 6.49 20.71 -10.31
N GLN A 127 7.72 20.99 -9.89
CA GLN A 127 8.90 20.24 -10.34
C GLN A 127 8.86 18.79 -9.91
N LEU A 128 8.51 18.51 -8.65
CA LEU A 128 8.37 17.13 -8.15
C LEU A 128 7.31 16.35 -8.94
N ILE A 129 6.14 16.95 -9.20
CA ILE A 129 5.08 16.33 -10.01
C ILE A 129 5.56 16.06 -11.43
N ARG A 130 6.27 17.03 -12.06
CA ARG A 130 6.83 16.84 -13.40
C ARG A 130 7.81 15.68 -13.47
N LEU A 131 8.73 15.59 -12.50
CA LEU A 131 9.68 14.48 -12.41
C LEU A 131 8.95 13.14 -12.21
N ALA A 132 7.97 13.08 -11.31
CA ALA A 132 7.19 11.88 -11.10
C ALA A 132 6.41 11.43 -12.36
N ARG A 133 5.91 12.38 -13.18
CA ARG A 133 5.29 12.06 -14.49
C ARG A 133 6.30 11.47 -15.47
N GLN A 134 7.51 12.02 -15.52
CA GLN A 134 8.58 11.49 -16.37
C GLN A 134 8.99 10.10 -15.94
N ASP A 135 9.17 9.86 -14.63
CA ASP A 135 9.50 8.54 -14.08
C ASP A 135 8.41 7.51 -14.41
N ALA A 136 7.14 7.89 -14.27
CA ALA A 136 6.01 7.01 -14.61
C ALA A 136 5.96 6.67 -16.12
N GLN A 137 6.30 7.63 -17.00
CA GLN A 137 6.40 7.37 -18.45
C GLN A 137 7.56 6.43 -18.78
N MET A 138 8.72 6.63 -18.17
CA MET A 138 9.87 5.74 -18.36
C MET A 138 9.59 4.33 -17.83
N ALA A 139 8.88 4.22 -16.71
CA ALA A 139 8.51 2.93 -16.13
C ALA A 139 7.56 2.13 -17.03
N LYS A 140 6.64 2.78 -17.76
CA LYS A 140 5.74 2.10 -18.71
C LYS A 140 6.47 1.39 -19.85
N ASN A 141 7.64 1.88 -20.23
CA ASN A 141 8.43 1.34 -21.35
C ASN A 141 9.44 0.27 -20.89
N LYS A 142 9.55 0.02 -19.57
CA LYS A 142 10.42 -1.04 -19.06
C LYS A 142 9.72 -2.39 -19.11
N PRO A 143 10.41 -3.48 -19.48
CA PRO A 143 9.84 -4.80 -19.38
C PRO A 143 9.49 -5.10 -17.93
N HIS A 144 8.39 -5.82 -17.73
CA HIS A 144 7.97 -6.24 -16.39
C HIS A 144 8.96 -7.28 -15.86
N GLU A 145 9.74 -6.90 -14.87
CA GLU A 145 10.63 -7.79 -14.16
C GLU A 145 9.95 -8.29 -12.88
N SER A 146 10.06 -9.60 -12.62
CA SER A 146 9.57 -10.19 -11.38
C SER A 146 10.34 -9.64 -10.19
N PHE A 147 9.63 -9.10 -9.21
CA PHE A 147 10.23 -8.67 -7.94
C PHE A 147 10.62 -9.87 -7.06
N LEU A 148 9.78 -10.91 -7.02
CA LEU A 148 10.00 -12.07 -6.17
C LEU A 148 11.12 -12.98 -6.67
N ARG A 149 11.34 -13.07 -7.98
CA ARG A 149 12.35 -13.97 -8.54
C ARG A 149 13.77 -13.73 -8.00
N PRO A 150 14.32 -12.52 -8.00
CA PRO A 150 15.64 -12.26 -7.41
C PRO A 150 15.64 -12.46 -5.89
N VAL A 151 14.54 -12.11 -5.19
CA VAL A 151 14.41 -12.33 -3.73
C VAL A 151 14.47 -13.82 -3.41
N ILE A 152 13.66 -14.64 -4.08
CA ILE A 152 13.64 -16.09 -3.92
C ILE A 152 15.02 -16.68 -4.21
N SER A 153 15.67 -16.23 -5.27
CA SER A 153 17.02 -16.68 -5.64
C SER A 153 18.05 -16.37 -4.55
N ALA A 154 18.03 -15.14 -4.02
CA ALA A 154 18.93 -14.71 -2.96
C ALA A 154 18.74 -15.52 -1.67
N VAL A 155 17.50 -15.65 -1.20
CA VAL A 155 17.15 -16.38 0.02
C VAL A 155 17.49 -17.87 -0.15
N LYS A 156 17.12 -18.48 -1.27
CA LYS A 156 17.44 -19.89 -1.56
C LYS A 156 18.94 -20.14 -1.52
N CYS A 157 19.74 -19.33 -2.20
CA CYS A 157 21.19 -19.49 -2.27
C CYS A 157 21.88 -19.36 -0.92
N ARG A 158 21.42 -18.44 -0.09
CA ARG A 158 22.06 -18.12 1.19
C ARG A 158 21.61 -19.01 2.34
N GLN A 159 20.32 -19.37 2.36
CA GLN A 159 19.73 -20.18 3.44
C GLN A 159 19.70 -21.68 3.12
N GLY A 160 19.94 -22.06 1.86
CA GLY A 160 19.92 -23.45 1.45
C GLY A 160 18.51 -24.08 1.41
N TYR A 161 17.46 -23.26 1.39
CA TYR A 161 16.08 -23.73 1.38
C TYR A 161 15.73 -24.48 0.08
N SER A 162 14.90 -25.52 0.22
CA SER A 162 14.32 -26.18 -0.96
C SER A 162 13.27 -25.28 -1.62
N MET A 163 13.02 -25.51 -2.92
CA MET A 163 11.96 -24.77 -3.62
C MET A 163 10.57 -25.04 -3.04
N ASP A 164 10.33 -26.23 -2.55
CA ASP A 164 9.04 -26.59 -1.96
C ASP A 164 8.82 -25.90 -0.61
N TYR A 165 9.89 -25.71 0.16
CA TYR A 165 9.83 -24.90 1.38
C TYR A 165 9.49 -23.42 1.03
N ILE A 166 10.19 -22.83 0.07
CA ILE A 166 9.97 -21.44 -0.32
C ILE A 166 8.57 -21.20 -0.91
N LYS A 167 8.01 -22.16 -1.67
CA LYS A 167 6.64 -22.04 -2.21
C LYS A 167 5.57 -21.96 -1.13
N ASN A 168 5.82 -22.59 0.02
CA ASN A 168 4.91 -22.59 1.16
C ASN A 168 5.24 -21.52 2.21
N MET A 169 6.33 -20.78 2.02
CA MET A 169 6.75 -19.71 2.91
C MET A 169 5.84 -18.49 2.77
N GLY A 170 5.48 -17.87 3.88
CA GLY A 170 4.73 -16.62 3.89
C GLY A 170 5.55 -15.43 3.35
N ILE A 171 4.88 -14.46 2.73
CA ILE A 171 5.55 -13.26 2.18
C ILE A 171 6.33 -12.51 3.25
N PHE A 172 5.81 -12.43 4.47
CA PHE A 172 6.49 -11.78 5.59
C PHE A 172 7.81 -12.48 5.94
N GLU A 173 7.80 -13.81 6.03
CA GLU A 173 8.99 -14.61 6.34
C GLU A 173 10.05 -14.45 5.26
N LEU A 174 9.64 -14.50 3.98
CA LEU A 174 10.54 -14.29 2.85
C LEU A 174 11.20 -12.89 2.88
N MET A 175 10.44 -11.85 3.22
CA MET A 175 10.95 -10.49 3.32
C MET A 175 11.84 -10.27 4.54
N ASP A 176 11.53 -10.94 5.67
CA ASP A 176 12.37 -10.90 6.87
C ASP A 176 13.72 -11.57 6.62
N ASP A 177 13.74 -12.73 5.98
CA ASP A 177 14.96 -13.41 5.57
C ASP A 177 15.81 -12.55 4.63
N LEU A 178 15.19 -11.89 3.64
CA LEU A 178 15.89 -10.95 2.77
C LEU A 178 16.52 -9.79 3.56
N ASN A 179 15.80 -9.23 4.52
CA ASN A 179 16.30 -8.14 5.36
C ASN A 179 17.51 -8.58 6.21
N ARG A 180 17.44 -9.78 6.80
CA ARG A 180 18.57 -10.36 7.56
C ARG A 180 19.80 -10.56 6.67
N LEU A 181 19.60 -11.06 5.45
CA LEU A 181 20.69 -11.19 4.49
C LEU A 181 21.34 -9.85 4.12
N ASN A 182 20.53 -8.81 3.93
CA ASN A 182 21.04 -7.47 3.64
C ASN A 182 21.87 -6.89 4.79
N ILE A 183 21.48 -7.15 6.05
CA ILE A 183 22.24 -6.74 7.24
C ILE A 183 23.60 -7.45 7.27
N ILE A 184 23.64 -8.75 7.00
CA ILE A 184 24.88 -9.55 7.00
C ILE A 184 25.85 -9.09 5.90
N VAL A 185 25.33 -8.67 4.75
CA VAL A 185 26.17 -8.20 3.63
C VAL A 185 26.75 -6.79 3.89
N GLN A 186 26.08 -5.98 4.72
CA GLN A 186 26.54 -4.63 5.06
C GLN A 186 27.47 -4.57 6.29
N ALA A 187 27.57 -5.63 7.07
CA ALA A 187 28.44 -5.78 8.22
C ALA A 187 29.84 -6.30 7.82
#